data_eca5bb3540b635c40c6a31a857d2dc2b
#
_entry.id   eca5bb3540b635c40c6a31a857d2dc2b
#
_cell.length_a   1.000
_cell.length_b   1.000
_cell.length_c   1.000
_cell.angle_alpha   90.00
_cell.angle_beta   90.00
_cell.angle_gamma   90.00
#
_symmetry.space_group_name_H-M   'P 1'
#
loop_
_entity.id
_entity.type
_entity.pdbx_description
1 polymer ?
#
loop_
_entity_poly.entity_id
_entity_poly.type
_entity_poly.pdbx_seq_one_letter_code
_entity_poly.pdbx_strand_id
1 'polypeptide(L)'
;MAGKVQLSERLTAIAEMVTEGNRLVDVGCDHGYLPVYLMLQHKISRAIATDVGKGPLARAQAHIAQYHMEAYIETRLCNGLSEIRSGEGDTLVIAGMGGPLMERILSEGRHALPGFQELILQPQSDIPHFRRVVMQNGYQIVQEEMILEDGKFYPIMKVVQHEGEQPAVWSREEEMFGRLLLERKHPVLKLYLERELRIRSEISAQLESASGDAAMKRRMEVEEEKQLILTALKRYEN
;
A
#
# COMPACT_ATOMS: atom_id res chain seq x y z
N MET A 1 -20.42 24.05 -12.96
CA MET A 1 -19.52 23.85 -11.79
C MET A 1 -19.14 22.38 -11.77
N ALA A 2 -17.87 22.04 -11.87
CA ALA A 2 -17.41 20.65 -11.70
C ALA A 2 -17.77 20.21 -10.27
N GLY A 3 -18.35 19.01 -10.14
CA GLY A 3 -18.72 18.45 -8.84
C GLY A 3 -17.47 18.26 -7.95
N LYS A 4 -17.67 18.20 -6.63
CA LYS A 4 -16.57 17.92 -5.69
C LYS A 4 -16.04 16.50 -5.96
N VAL A 5 -14.73 16.34 -6.21
CA VAL A 5 -14.11 15.00 -6.28
C VAL A 5 -14.20 14.35 -4.91
N GLN A 6 -14.80 13.18 -4.86
CA GLN A 6 -14.91 12.38 -3.65
C GLN A 6 -14.05 11.12 -3.83
N LEU A 7 -13.10 10.93 -2.93
CA LEU A 7 -12.29 9.71 -2.87
C LEU A 7 -12.98 8.65 -2.01
N SER A 8 -12.66 7.38 -2.23
CA SER A 8 -12.92 6.32 -1.28
C SER A 8 -12.11 6.53 0.01
N GLU A 9 -12.48 5.88 1.10
CA GLU A 9 -11.74 5.99 2.38
C GLU A 9 -10.28 5.58 2.19
N ARG A 10 -10.03 4.54 1.42
CA ARG A 10 -8.69 4.06 1.08
C ARG A 10 -7.86 5.11 0.33
N LEU A 11 -8.42 5.72 -0.70
CA LEU A 11 -7.72 6.76 -1.47
C LEU A 11 -7.55 8.05 -0.65
N THR A 12 -8.48 8.35 0.24
CA THR A 12 -8.37 9.48 1.18
C THR A 12 -7.18 9.29 2.12
N ALA A 13 -7.04 8.10 2.71
CA ALA A 13 -5.88 7.79 3.57
C ALA A 13 -4.54 7.87 2.80
N ILE A 14 -4.50 7.41 1.54
CA ILE A 14 -3.33 7.58 0.68
C ILE A 14 -3.05 9.07 0.44
N ALA A 15 -4.08 9.85 0.12
CA ALA A 15 -3.95 11.30 -0.11
C ALA A 15 -3.43 12.03 1.13
N GLU A 16 -3.84 11.62 2.34
CA GLU A 16 -3.37 12.21 3.60
C GLU A 16 -1.88 11.99 3.84
N MET A 17 -1.33 10.84 3.41
CA MET A 17 0.09 10.52 3.54
C MET A 17 1.01 11.30 2.59
N VAL A 18 0.49 11.84 1.49
CA VAL A 18 1.29 12.64 0.54
C VAL A 18 1.80 13.89 1.22
N THR A 19 3.09 14.15 1.15
CA THR A 19 3.70 15.38 1.68
C THR A 19 3.29 16.59 0.85
N GLU A 20 2.89 17.67 1.52
CA GLU A 20 2.46 18.92 0.89
C GLU A 20 3.59 19.56 0.07
N GLY A 21 3.24 20.10 -1.10
CA GLY A 21 4.16 20.75 -2.01
C GLY A 21 4.87 19.81 -2.98
N ASN A 22 4.86 18.51 -2.74
CA ASN A 22 5.52 17.52 -3.58
C ASN A 22 4.89 17.42 -4.97
N ARG A 23 5.70 16.93 -5.94
CA ARG A 23 5.24 16.48 -7.25
C ARG A 23 4.92 14.99 -7.16
N LEU A 24 3.74 14.61 -7.62
CA LEU A 24 3.23 13.25 -7.54
C LEU A 24 3.55 12.44 -8.81
N VAL A 25 3.93 11.18 -8.66
CA VAL A 25 3.81 10.14 -9.69
C VAL A 25 2.84 9.08 -9.18
N ASP A 26 1.72 8.90 -9.89
CA ASP A 26 0.66 7.93 -9.56
C ASP A 26 0.67 6.80 -10.58
N VAL A 27 1.07 5.60 -10.15
CA VAL A 27 1.22 4.41 -11.01
C VAL A 27 -0.01 3.52 -10.92
N GLY A 28 -0.67 3.30 -12.07
CA GLY A 28 -1.96 2.63 -12.13
C GLY A 28 -3.08 3.57 -11.70
N CYS A 29 -3.06 4.78 -12.26
CA CYS A 29 -3.94 5.89 -11.85
C CYS A 29 -5.42 5.67 -12.15
N ASP A 30 -5.77 4.65 -12.96
CA ASP A 30 -7.12 4.32 -13.44
C ASP A 30 -7.89 5.56 -13.93
N HIS A 31 -8.74 6.16 -13.12
CA HIS A 31 -9.52 7.35 -13.44
C HIS A 31 -8.83 8.68 -13.09
N GLY A 32 -7.62 8.66 -12.53
CA GLY A 32 -6.90 9.88 -12.12
C GLY A 32 -7.56 10.63 -10.95
N TYR A 33 -8.37 9.95 -10.12
CA TYR A 33 -9.05 10.58 -8.98
C TYR A 33 -8.08 11.16 -7.96
N LEU A 34 -7.03 10.42 -7.62
CA LEU A 34 -6.06 10.85 -6.61
C LEU A 34 -5.29 12.13 -7.03
N PRO A 35 -4.65 12.20 -8.21
CA PRO A 35 -3.95 13.40 -8.61
C PRO A 35 -4.87 14.62 -8.77
N VAL A 36 -6.08 14.45 -9.32
CA VAL A 36 -7.06 15.55 -9.43
C VAL A 36 -7.49 16.06 -8.04
N TYR A 37 -7.80 15.15 -7.11
CA TYR A 37 -8.16 15.51 -5.74
C TYR A 37 -7.04 16.29 -5.05
N LEU A 38 -5.80 15.80 -5.10
CA LEU A 38 -4.64 16.45 -4.47
C LEU A 38 -4.35 17.83 -5.07
N MET A 39 -4.52 18.00 -6.38
CA MET A 39 -4.41 19.31 -7.04
C MET A 39 -5.51 20.28 -6.58
N LEU A 40 -6.76 19.83 -6.47
CA LEU A 40 -7.89 20.65 -5.98
C LEU A 40 -7.71 21.06 -4.52
N GLN A 41 -7.04 20.23 -3.71
CA GLN A 41 -6.70 20.58 -2.32
C GLN A 41 -5.43 21.42 -2.22
N HIS A 42 -4.79 21.79 -3.31
CA HIS A 42 -3.50 22.50 -3.36
C HIS A 42 -2.39 21.77 -2.59
N LYS A 43 -2.52 20.44 -2.43
CA LYS A 43 -1.57 19.62 -1.67
C LYS A 43 -0.33 19.27 -2.45
N ILE A 44 -0.44 19.17 -3.78
CA ILE A 44 0.69 18.90 -4.69
C ILE A 44 0.83 20.02 -5.72
N SER A 45 2.03 20.16 -6.27
CA SER A 45 2.32 21.21 -7.27
C SER A 45 2.11 20.73 -8.70
N ARG A 46 2.36 19.46 -9.00
CA ARG A 46 2.18 18.79 -10.29
C ARG A 46 1.99 17.30 -10.10
N ALA A 47 1.47 16.62 -11.11
CA ALA A 47 1.40 15.17 -11.12
C ALA A 47 1.71 14.56 -12.50
N ILE A 48 2.20 13.32 -12.49
CA ILE A 48 2.25 12.40 -13.61
C ILE A 48 1.38 11.21 -13.24
N ALA A 49 0.31 11.01 -14.01
CA ALA A 49 -0.60 9.89 -13.83
C ALA A 49 -0.31 8.84 -14.92
N THR A 50 0.06 7.62 -14.50
CA THR A 50 0.45 6.56 -15.44
C THR A 50 -0.48 5.37 -15.36
N ASP A 51 -0.68 4.71 -16.49
CA ASP A 51 -1.36 3.42 -16.57
C ASP A 51 -0.81 2.61 -17.75
N VAL A 52 -0.86 1.28 -17.64
CA VAL A 52 -0.48 0.35 -18.71
C VAL A 52 -1.60 0.20 -19.77
N GLY A 53 -2.82 0.50 -19.38
CA GLY A 53 -4.03 0.37 -20.21
C GLY A 53 -4.44 1.69 -20.88
N LYS A 54 -4.62 1.67 -22.20
CA LYS A 54 -5.12 2.85 -22.94
C LYS A 54 -6.52 3.29 -22.46
N GLY A 55 -7.39 2.34 -22.07
CA GLY A 55 -8.74 2.62 -21.58
C GLY A 55 -8.74 3.39 -20.25
N PRO A 56 -8.09 2.87 -19.19
CA PRO A 56 -7.90 3.60 -17.94
C PRO A 56 -7.29 4.97 -18.15
N LEU A 57 -6.22 5.07 -18.94
CA LEU A 57 -5.55 6.33 -19.21
C LEU A 57 -6.47 7.35 -19.90
N ALA A 58 -7.30 6.92 -20.87
CA ALA A 58 -8.28 7.80 -21.51
C ALA A 58 -9.35 8.30 -20.52
N ARG A 59 -9.77 7.47 -19.55
CA ARG A 59 -10.68 7.91 -18.48
C ARG A 59 -10.01 8.95 -17.56
N ALA A 60 -8.75 8.73 -17.22
CA ALA A 60 -7.97 9.71 -16.45
C ALA A 60 -7.86 11.05 -17.20
N GLN A 61 -7.55 11.04 -18.50
CA GLN A 61 -7.49 12.24 -19.34
C GLN A 61 -8.82 13.00 -19.36
N ALA A 62 -9.93 12.29 -19.56
CA ALA A 62 -11.26 12.90 -19.57
C ALA A 62 -11.59 13.53 -18.19
N HIS A 63 -11.24 12.87 -17.09
CA HIS A 63 -11.46 13.38 -15.75
C HIS A 63 -10.57 14.59 -15.44
N ILE A 64 -9.29 14.57 -15.82
CA ILE A 64 -8.37 15.71 -15.68
C ILE A 64 -8.89 16.92 -16.46
N ALA A 65 -9.35 16.72 -17.70
CA ALA A 65 -9.93 17.78 -18.54
C ALA A 65 -11.22 18.36 -17.96
N GLN A 66 -12.07 17.53 -17.35
CA GLN A 66 -13.29 17.96 -16.65
C GLN A 66 -13.00 18.99 -15.55
N TYR A 67 -11.83 18.92 -14.92
CA TYR A 67 -11.39 19.83 -13.86
C TYR A 67 -10.40 20.89 -14.33
N HIS A 68 -10.11 20.98 -15.64
CA HIS A 68 -9.18 21.94 -16.24
C HIS A 68 -7.76 21.84 -15.66
N MET A 69 -7.29 20.61 -15.42
CA MET A 69 -5.98 20.33 -14.78
C MET A 69 -4.90 19.86 -15.75
N GLU A 70 -5.13 19.94 -17.06
CA GLU A 70 -4.22 19.43 -18.11
C GLU A 70 -2.84 20.12 -18.09
N ALA A 71 -2.77 21.34 -17.61
CA ALA A 71 -1.50 22.06 -17.45
C ALA A 71 -0.66 21.57 -16.25
N TYR A 72 -1.27 20.84 -15.32
CA TYR A 72 -0.66 20.43 -14.06
C TYR A 72 -0.51 18.91 -13.93
N ILE A 73 -1.35 18.13 -14.61
CA ILE A 73 -1.36 16.67 -14.54
C ILE A 73 -1.07 16.11 -15.93
N GLU A 74 0.12 15.55 -16.10
CA GLU A 74 0.52 14.81 -17.30
C GLU A 74 0.03 13.37 -17.22
N THR A 75 -0.40 12.79 -18.35
CA THR A 75 -0.75 11.37 -18.43
C THR A 75 0.23 10.62 -19.32
N ARG A 76 0.72 9.44 -18.88
CA ARG A 76 1.63 8.60 -19.68
C ARG A 76 1.14 7.16 -19.76
N LEU A 77 1.13 6.60 -20.97
CA LEU A 77 0.97 5.16 -21.16
C LEU A 77 2.29 4.50 -20.78
N CYS A 78 2.34 3.81 -19.64
CA CYS A 78 3.58 3.38 -19.02
C CYS A 78 3.39 2.05 -18.29
N ASN A 79 4.34 1.13 -18.43
CA ASN A 79 4.38 -0.08 -17.63
C ASN A 79 5.20 0.20 -16.35
N GLY A 80 4.50 0.37 -15.23
CA GLY A 80 5.14 0.75 -13.97
C GLY A 80 5.88 2.08 -14.09
N LEU A 81 7.19 2.07 -13.93
CA LEU A 81 8.07 3.25 -13.95
C LEU A 81 8.92 3.37 -15.23
N SER A 82 8.67 2.55 -16.27
CA SER A 82 9.54 2.48 -17.45
C SER A 82 9.76 3.82 -18.17
N GLU A 83 8.77 4.71 -18.16
CA GLU A 83 8.79 6.03 -18.80
C GLU A 83 8.96 7.18 -17.78
N ILE A 84 9.27 6.87 -16.53
CA ILE A 84 9.52 7.87 -15.48
C ILE A 84 11.02 8.05 -15.30
N ARG A 85 11.48 9.31 -15.31
CA ARG A 85 12.89 9.66 -15.10
C ARG A 85 13.10 10.04 -13.64
N SER A 86 14.31 9.83 -13.15
CA SER A 86 14.70 10.32 -11.83
C SER A 86 14.52 11.84 -11.74
N GLY A 87 13.89 12.31 -10.66
CA GLY A 87 13.63 13.72 -10.41
C GLY A 87 12.37 14.30 -11.09
N GLU A 88 11.54 13.49 -11.76
CA GLU A 88 10.24 13.96 -12.27
C GLU A 88 9.15 14.04 -11.19
N GLY A 89 9.32 13.34 -10.06
CA GLY A 89 8.42 13.37 -8.92
C GLY A 89 9.16 13.32 -7.60
N ASP A 90 8.50 13.75 -6.54
CA ASP A 90 8.98 13.72 -5.16
C ASP A 90 8.26 12.62 -4.36
N THR A 91 6.99 12.37 -4.66
CA THR A 91 6.17 11.28 -4.10
C THR A 91 5.77 10.29 -5.19
N LEU A 92 6.04 9.01 -4.94
CA LEU A 92 5.54 7.90 -5.76
C LEU A 92 4.36 7.23 -5.04
N VAL A 93 3.23 7.07 -5.72
CA VAL A 93 2.11 6.26 -5.24
C VAL A 93 1.94 5.04 -6.13
N ILE A 94 1.85 3.85 -5.51
CA ILE A 94 1.44 2.60 -6.15
C ILE A 94 0.38 1.98 -5.25
N ALA A 95 -0.87 1.94 -5.71
CA ALA A 95 -1.99 1.47 -4.89
C ALA A 95 -2.89 0.48 -5.63
N GLY A 96 -3.51 -0.44 -4.88
CA GLY A 96 -4.50 -1.35 -5.42
C GLY A 96 -3.93 -2.52 -6.21
N MET A 97 -2.64 -2.83 -6.05
CA MET A 97 -1.95 -3.90 -6.77
C MET A 97 -1.49 -5.01 -5.82
N GLY A 98 -1.33 -6.23 -6.33
CA GLY A 98 -0.72 -7.32 -5.57
C GLY A 98 0.76 -7.04 -5.24
N GLY A 99 1.21 -7.50 -4.07
CA GLY A 99 2.61 -7.33 -3.62
C GLY A 99 3.65 -7.75 -4.67
N PRO A 100 3.55 -8.94 -5.28
CA PRO A 100 4.50 -9.37 -6.31
C PRO A 100 4.57 -8.46 -7.54
N LEU A 101 3.44 -7.86 -7.94
CA LEU A 101 3.42 -6.89 -9.04
C LEU A 101 4.12 -5.59 -8.64
N MET A 102 3.85 -5.09 -7.43
CA MET A 102 4.50 -3.88 -6.91
C MET A 102 6.01 -4.08 -6.76
N GLU A 103 6.44 -5.24 -6.25
CA GLU A 103 7.86 -5.62 -6.16
C GLU A 103 8.54 -5.56 -7.53
N ARG A 104 7.89 -6.13 -8.55
CA ARG A 104 8.39 -6.06 -9.93
C ARG A 104 8.47 -4.62 -10.44
N ILE A 105 7.45 -3.79 -10.22
CA ILE A 105 7.45 -2.37 -10.64
C ILE A 105 8.62 -1.62 -9.98
N LEU A 106 8.86 -1.82 -8.69
CA LEU A 106 9.96 -1.19 -7.98
C LEU A 106 11.32 -1.70 -8.47
N SER A 107 11.43 -3.02 -8.71
CA SER A 107 12.67 -3.64 -9.21
C SER A 107 13.04 -3.17 -10.63
N GLU A 108 12.07 -3.13 -11.54
CA GLU A 108 12.27 -2.65 -12.92
C GLU A 108 12.46 -1.12 -12.97
N GLY A 109 11.87 -0.40 -12.01
CA GLY A 109 11.89 1.06 -11.90
C GLY A 109 13.08 1.66 -11.15
N ARG A 110 14.13 0.88 -10.83
CA ARG A 110 15.30 1.33 -10.02
C ARG A 110 15.97 2.60 -10.54
N HIS A 111 15.92 2.86 -11.84
CA HIS A 111 16.47 4.06 -12.45
C HIS A 111 15.75 5.36 -12.03
N ALA A 112 14.46 5.27 -11.69
CA ALA A 112 13.64 6.41 -11.29
C ALA A 112 13.58 6.60 -9.75
N LEU A 113 13.71 5.50 -8.99
CA LEU A 113 13.51 5.49 -7.53
C LEU A 113 14.36 6.50 -6.75
N PRO A 114 15.66 6.75 -7.07
CA PRO A 114 16.47 7.72 -6.33
C PRO A 114 15.95 9.16 -6.40
N GLY A 115 15.03 9.46 -7.33
CA GLY A 115 14.40 10.77 -7.44
C GLY A 115 13.26 11.02 -6.47
N PHE A 116 12.72 9.98 -5.83
CA PHE A 116 11.61 10.10 -4.91
C PHE A 116 12.07 10.25 -3.47
N GLN A 117 11.47 11.22 -2.76
CA GLN A 117 11.68 11.43 -1.33
C GLN A 117 10.86 10.45 -0.50
N GLU A 118 9.70 10.04 -1.02
CA GLU A 118 8.78 9.13 -0.36
C GLU A 118 8.02 8.25 -1.36
N LEU A 119 7.70 7.04 -0.93
CA LEU A 119 6.81 6.13 -1.65
C LEU A 119 5.60 5.81 -0.76
N ILE A 120 4.39 5.87 -1.31
CA ILE A 120 3.16 5.45 -0.63
C ILE A 120 2.66 4.22 -1.34
N LEU A 121 2.68 3.10 -0.64
CA LEU A 121 2.50 1.77 -1.20
C LEU A 121 1.29 1.09 -0.54
N GLN A 122 0.34 0.62 -1.35
CA GLN A 122 -0.84 -0.08 -0.86
C GLN A 122 -0.96 -1.44 -1.54
N PRO A 123 -0.25 -2.48 -1.03
CA PRO A 123 -0.35 -3.85 -1.52
C PRO A 123 -1.68 -4.50 -1.12
N GLN A 124 -2.24 -5.34 -2.01
CA GLN A 124 -3.46 -6.10 -1.76
C GLN A 124 -3.22 -7.59 -1.49
N SER A 125 -2.00 -8.06 -1.65
CA SER A 125 -1.62 -9.45 -1.40
C SER A 125 -0.16 -9.55 -0.97
N ASP A 126 0.19 -10.65 -0.31
CA ASP A 126 1.55 -11.00 0.11
C ASP A 126 2.25 -9.90 0.93
N ILE A 127 1.48 -9.24 1.79
CA ILE A 127 1.87 -8.03 2.51
C ILE A 127 3.09 -8.24 3.42
N PRO A 128 3.21 -9.36 4.19
CA PRO A 128 4.38 -9.59 5.02
C PRO A 128 5.68 -9.71 4.21
N HIS A 129 5.62 -10.42 3.09
CA HIS A 129 6.75 -10.53 2.17
C HIS A 129 7.10 -9.16 1.57
N PHE A 130 6.09 -8.41 1.12
CA PHE A 130 6.30 -7.10 0.51
C PHE A 130 6.94 -6.10 1.49
N ARG A 131 6.53 -6.06 2.77
CA ARG A 131 7.20 -5.25 3.81
C ARG A 131 8.68 -5.60 3.92
N ARG A 132 9.00 -6.90 3.98
CA ARG A 132 10.39 -7.39 4.05
C ARG A 132 11.21 -6.96 2.84
N VAL A 133 10.65 -7.14 1.63
CA VAL A 133 11.31 -6.73 0.37
C VAL A 133 11.59 -5.25 0.34
N VAL A 134 10.66 -4.41 0.74
CA VAL A 134 10.84 -2.95 0.81
C VAL A 134 12.00 -2.59 1.75
N MET A 135 12.04 -3.17 2.94
CA MET A 135 13.14 -2.94 3.90
C MET A 135 14.49 -3.47 3.40
N GLN A 136 14.51 -4.65 2.78
CA GLN A 136 15.73 -5.24 2.21
C GLN A 136 16.29 -4.43 1.02
N ASN A 137 15.43 -3.67 0.33
CA ASN A 137 15.85 -2.76 -0.73
C ASN A 137 16.28 -1.36 -0.21
N GLY A 138 16.52 -1.22 1.09
CA GLY A 138 17.07 -0.01 1.68
C GLY A 138 16.03 1.07 1.98
N TYR A 139 14.75 0.70 2.09
CA TYR A 139 13.71 1.61 2.53
C TYR A 139 13.34 1.38 3.99
N GLN A 140 12.93 2.45 4.66
CA GLN A 140 12.34 2.43 5.99
C GLN A 140 10.85 2.74 5.90
N ILE A 141 10.01 1.91 6.53
CA ILE A 141 8.59 2.19 6.72
C ILE A 141 8.47 3.21 7.85
N VAL A 142 8.00 4.42 7.52
CA VAL A 142 7.91 5.55 8.48
C VAL A 142 6.49 5.84 8.93
N GLN A 143 5.50 5.35 8.19
CA GLN A 143 4.08 5.46 8.55
C GLN A 143 3.32 4.26 8.00
N GLU A 144 2.37 3.77 8.75
CA GLU A 144 1.43 2.75 8.28
C GLU A 144 0.00 3.18 8.61
N GLU A 145 -0.95 2.78 7.78
CA GLU A 145 -2.38 2.95 7.99
C GLU A 145 -3.11 1.67 7.61
N MET A 146 -4.27 1.44 8.16
CA MET A 146 -5.15 0.34 7.76
C MET A 146 -6.58 0.84 7.67
N ILE A 147 -7.19 0.68 6.51
CA ILE A 147 -8.56 1.09 6.23
C ILE A 147 -9.43 -0.15 6.08
N LEU A 148 -10.64 -0.09 6.64
CA LEU A 148 -11.70 -1.07 6.40
C LEU A 148 -12.76 -0.43 5.49
N GLU A 149 -12.80 -0.86 4.23
CA GLU A 149 -13.74 -0.36 3.22
C GLU A 149 -14.40 -1.56 2.53
N ASP A 150 -15.72 -1.56 2.41
CA ASP A 150 -16.50 -2.63 1.79
C ASP A 150 -16.17 -4.05 2.32
N GLY A 151 -15.91 -4.17 3.63
CA GLY A 151 -15.57 -5.42 4.30
C GLY A 151 -14.17 -5.96 4.01
N LYS A 152 -13.32 -5.20 3.34
CA LYS A 152 -11.92 -5.53 3.05
C LYS A 152 -10.98 -4.62 3.82
N PHE A 153 -9.87 -5.19 4.27
CA PHE A 153 -8.81 -4.47 4.96
C PHE A 153 -7.71 -4.07 3.98
N TYR A 154 -7.33 -2.80 4.02
CA TYR A 154 -6.34 -2.21 3.13
C TYR A 154 -5.19 -1.60 3.93
N PRO A 155 -4.09 -2.33 4.14
CA PRO A 155 -2.89 -1.75 4.73
C PRO A 155 -2.22 -0.81 3.71
N ILE A 156 -1.74 0.32 4.21
CA ILE A 156 -1.03 1.34 3.46
C ILE A 156 0.27 1.62 4.20
N MET A 157 1.36 1.78 3.48
CA MET A 157 2.65 2.14 4.07
C MET A 157 3.29 3.30 3.32
N LYS A 158 3.81 4.26 4.09
CA LYS A 158 4.70 5.29 3.59
C LYS A 158 6.13 4.88 3.91
N VAL A 159 6.97 4.88 2.89
CA VAL A 159 8.37 4.51 3.02
C VAL A 159 9.27 5.61 2.48
N VAL A 160 10.43 5.74 3.08
CA VAL A 160 11.49 6.66 2.66
C VAL A 160 12.78 5.88 2.48
N GLN A 161 13.73 6.41 1.72
CA GLN A 161 15.05 5.81 1.63
C GLN A 161 15.71 5.85 3.01
N HIS A 162 16.27 4.73 3.44
CA HIS A 162 16.94 4.64 4.73
C HIS A 162 18.32 5.31 4.64
N GLU A 163 18.55 6.30 5.49
CA GLU A 163 19.85 6.94 5.65
C GLU A 163 20.55 6.33 6.86
N GLY A 164 21.60 5.55 6.66
CA GLY A 164 22.43 4.99 7.74
C GLY A 164 22.72 3.50 7.65
N GLU A 165 23.21 2.92 8.74
CA GLU A 165 23.40 1.49 8.88
C GLU A 165 22.05 0.76 8.92
N GLN A 166 22.02 -0.48 8.49
CA GLN A 166 20.85 -1.31 8.19
C GLN A 166 19.53 -0.99 8.92
N PRO A 167 18.37 -0.99 8.20
CA PRO A 167 17.07 -0.80 8.83
C PRO A 167 16.84 -1.79 9.97
N ALA A 168 16.07 -1.38 10.99
CA ALA A 168 15.72 -2.24 12.11
C ALA A 168 15.08 -3.56 11.62
N VAL A 169 15.57 -4.69 12.14
CA VAL A 169 15.00 -6.01 11.84
C VAL A 169 13.63 -6.09 12.52
N TRP A 170 12.61 -6.35 11.74
CA TRP A 170 11.26 -6.56 12.24
C TRP A 170 11.06 -8.02 12.67
N SER A 171 10.31 -8.23 13.74
CA SER A 171 9.85 -9.57 14.12
C SER A 171 8.84 -10.09 13.08
N ARG A 172 8.62 -11.41 13.07
CA ARG A 172 7.60 -12.04 12.20
C ARG A 172 6.20 -11.44 12.42
N GLU A 173 5.86 -11.10 13.66
CA GLU A 173 4.61 -10.42 14.02
C GLU A 173 4.53 -9.02 13.39
N GLU A 174 5.61 -8.25 13.47
CA GLU A 174 5.69 -6.90 12.92
C GLU A 174 5.65 -6.90 11.38
N GLU A 175 6.33 -7.85 10.73
CA GLU A 175 6.20 -8.05 9.28
C GLU A 175 4.77 -8.41 8.88
N MET A 176 4.09 -9.26 9.67
CA MET A 176 2.76 -9.75 9.36
C MET A 176 1.68 -8.67 9.54
N PHE A 177 1.74 -7.91 10.62
CA PHE A 177 0.66 -7.01 11.00
C PHE A 177 1.01 -5.52 10.88
N GLY A 178 2.28 -5.17 10.70
CA GLY A 178 2.77 -3.80 10.64
C GLY A 178 3.21 -3.30 12.02
N ARG A 179 4.51 -3.01 12.14
CA ARG A 179 5.10 -2.56 13.40
C ARG A 179 4.43 -1.30 13.93
N LEU A 180 4.27 -0.28 13.07
CA LEU A 180 3.70 1.00 13.49
C LEU A 180 2.19 0.92 13.77
N LEU A 181 1.47 -0.01 13.11
CA LEU A 181 0.08 -0.30 13.44
C LEU A 181 -0.05 -0.96 14.82
N LEU A 182 0.85 -1.89 15.15
CA LEU A 182 0.90 -2.56 16.46
C LEU A 182 1.28 -1.60 17.58
N GLU A 183 2.33 -0.78 17.37
CA GLU A 183 2.83 0.17 18.37
C GLU A 183 1.76 1.19 18.79
N ARG A 184 1.00 1.71 17.83
CA ARG A 184 -0.09 2.66 18.12
C ARG A 184 -1.45 2.02 18.40
N LYS A 185 -1.51 0.69 18.50
CA LYS A 185 -2.75 -0.07 18.77
C LYS A 185 -3.87 0.32 17.81
N HIS A 186 -3.57 0.29 16.51
CA HIS A 186 -4.48 0.78 15.48
C HIS A 186 -5.85 0.08 15.54
N PRO A 187 -6.98 0.81 15.63
CA PRO A 187 -8.29 0.20 15.89
C PRO A 187 -8.75 -0.74 14.78
N VAL A 188 -8.48 -0.40 13.50
CA VAL A 188 -8.84 -1.26 12.37
C VAL A 188 -7.96 -2.51 12.32
N LEU A 189 -6.70 -2.44 12.75
CA LEU A 189 -5.86 -3.64 12.90
C LEU A 189 -6.44 -4.59 13.94
N LYS A 190 -6.98 -4.08 15.07
CA LYS A 190 -7.66 -4.93 16.06
C LYS A 190 -8.81 -5.72 15.44
N LEU A 191 -9.68 -5.05 14.67
CA LEU A 191 -10.79 -5.71 13.96
C LEU A 191 -10.29 -6.78 12.97
N TYR A 192 -9.20 -6.48 12.27
CA TYR A 192 -8.56 -7.45 11.39
C TYR A 192 -8.06 -8.68 12.15
N LEU A 193 -7.34 -8.48 13.26
CA LEU A 193 -6.81 -9.56 14.08
C LEU A 193 -7.92 -10.43 14.67
N GLU A 194 -8.99 -9.85 15.20
CA GLU A 194 -10.15 -10.57 15.74
C GLU A 194 -10.84 -11.41 14.64
N ARG A 195 -11.01 -10.86 13.42
CA ARG A 195 -11.53 -11.60 12.28
C ARG A 195 -10.62 -12.77 11.90
N GLU A 196 -9.32 -12.52 11.77
CA GLU A 196 -8.36 -13.55 11.36
C GLU A 196 -8.24 -14.67 12.41
N LEU A 197 -8.30 -14.33 13.71
CA LEU A 197 -8.32 -15.33 14.79
C LEU A 197 -9.54 -16.26 14.65
N ARG A 198 -10.70 -15.70 14.39
CA ARG A 198 -11.93 -16.50 14.18
C ARG A 198 -11.76 -17.43 12.98
N ILE A 199 -11.32 -16.92 11.83
CA ILE A 199 -11.11 -17.72 10.62
C ILE A 199 -10.10 -18.85 10.86
N ARG A 200 -8.95 -18.57 11.52
CA ARG A 200 -7.94 -19.59 11.83
C ARG A 200 -8.46 -20.62 12.83
N SER A 201 -9.31 -20.22 13.76
CA SER A 201 -9.92 -21.15 14.71
C SER A 201 -10.92 -22.10 14.04
N GLU A 202 -11.71 -21.60 13.10
CA GLU A 202 -12.62 -22.42 12.29
C GLU A 202 -11.84 -23.42 11.42
N ILE A 203 -10.76 -22.99 10.76
CA ILE A 203 -9.88 -23.86 9.97
C ILE A 203 -9.21 -24.91 10.87
N SER A 204 -8.71 -24.53 12.04
CA SER A 204 -8.09 -25.46 12.99
C SER A 204 -9.06 -26.57 13.39
N ALA A 205 -10.31 -26.22 13.73
CA ALA A 205 -11.35 -27.20 14.10
C ALA A 205 -11.67 -28.16 12.93
N GLN A 206 -11.74 -27.66 11.69
CA GLN A 206 -11.97 -28.53 10.51
C GLN A 206 -10.79 -29.50 10.28
N LEU A 207 -9.57 -29.07 10.57
CA LEU A 207 -8.37 -29.90 10.41
C LEU A 207 -8.20 -30.97 11.51
N GLU A 208 -8.93 -30.88 12.65
CA GLU A 208 -8.86 -31.90 13.71
C GLU A 208 -9.27 -33.30 13.24
N SER A 209 -10.27 -33.36 12.35
CA SER A 209 -10.76 -34.62 11.77
C SER A 209 -9.99 -35.09 10.53
N ALA A 210 -9.10 -34.26 9.98
CA ALA A 210 -8.31 -34.59 8.80
C ALA A 210 -7.06 -35.39 9.19
N SER A 211 -6.73 -36.42 8.41
CA SER A 211 -5.55 -37.29 8.61
C SER A 211 -4.59 -37.21 7.42
N GLY A 212 -3.32 -37.49 7.68
CA GLY A 212 -2.22 -37.49 6.70
C GLY A 212 -1.25 -36.32 6.87
N ASP A 213 -0.06 -36.45 6.27
CA ASP A 213 1.06 -35.51 6.47
C ASP A 213 0.72 -34.08 6.04
N ALA A 214 -0.01 -33.92 4.95
CA ALA A 214 -0.42 -32.61 4.45
C ALA A 214 -1.36 -31.88 5.43
N ALA A 215 -2.32 -32.63 6.04
CA ALA A 215 -3.23 -32.08 7.04
C ALA A 215 -2.46 -31.70 8.32
N MET A 216 -1.53 -32.56 8.75
CA MET A 216 -0.68 -32.30 9.92
C MET A 216 0.18 -31.04 9.71
N LYS A 217 0.84 -30.90 8.55
CA LYS A 217 1.61 -29.72 8.21
C LYS A 217 0.74 -28.46 8.22
N ARG A 218 -0.44 -28.50 7.58
CA ARG A 218 -1.36 -27.36 7.55
C ARG A 218 -1.87 -26.98 8.95
N ARG A 219 -2.11 -27.97 9.81
CA ARG A 219 -2.50 -27.70 11.21
C ARG A 219 -1.41 -26.95 11.96
N MET A 220 -0.14 -27.34 11.81
CA MET A 220 0.98 -26.64 12.45
C MET A 220 1.08 -25.19 11.96
N GLU A 221 0.98 -24.95 10.65
CA GLU A 221 1.00 -23.61 10.07
C GLU A 221 -0.13 -22.73 10.63
N VAL A 222 -1.36 -23.25 10.67
CA VAL A 222 -2.53 -22.53 11.22
C VAL A 222 -2.35 -22.20 12.69
N GLU A 223 -1.80 -23.14 13.48
CA GLU A 223 -1.57 -22.89 14.90
C GLU A 223 -0.47 -21.84 15.14
N GLU A 224 0.61 -21.84 14.34
CA GLU A 224 1.60 -20.76 14.36
C GLU A 224 0.97 -19.39 14.01
N GLU A 225 0.14 -19.33 12.96
CA GLU A 225 -0.57 -18.11 12.58
C GLU A 225 -1.47 -17.61 13.72
N LYS A 226 -2.21 -18.51 14.40
CA LYS A 226 -3.05 -18.19 15.57
C LYS A 226 -2.22 -17.62 16.73
N GLN A 227 -1.08 -18.21 17.03
CA GLN A 227 -0.21 -17.73 18.11
C GLN A 227 0.33 -16.32 17.83
N LEU A 228 0.69 -16.02 16.58
CA LEU A 228 1.09 -14.66 16.19
C LEU A 228 -0.06 -13.66 16.36
N ILE A 229 -1.28 -14.02 15.96
CA ILE A 229 -2.46 -13.17 16.12
C ILE A 229 -2.77 -12.94 17.60
N LEU A 230 -2.72 -13.97 18.44
CA LEU A 230 -2.95 -13.86 19.89
C LEU A 230 -1.89 -12.98 20.55
N THR A 231 -0.63 -13.07 20.11
CA THR A 231 0.45 -12.22 20.60
C THR A 231 0.20 -10.75 20.24
N ALA A 232 -0.23 -10.49 19.00
CA ALA A 232 -0.59 -9.15 18.56
C ALA A 232 -1.80 -8.58 19.32
N LEU A 233 -2.83 -9.39 19.59
CA LEU A 233 -4.02 -8.97 20.36
C LEU A 233 -3.70 -8.60 21.80
N LYS A 234 -2.74 -9.29 22.45
CA LYS A 234 -2.30 -8.95 23.83
C LYS A 234 -1.78 -7.52 23.95
N ARG A 235 -1.27 -6.92 22.86
CA ARG A 235 -0.85 -5.50 22.87
C ARG A 235 -2.02 -4.54 23.08
N TYR A 236 -3.25 -4.96 22.80
CA TYR A 236 -4.47 -4.16 22.97
C TYR A 236 -5.11 -4.28 24.36
N GLU A 237 -4.68 -5.24 25.19
CA GLU A 237 -5.22 -5.47 26.54
C GLU A 237 -4.60 -4.58 27.62
N ASN A 238 -3.45 -3.92 27.32
CA ASN A 238 -2.67 -3.11 28.28
C ASN A 238 -2.80 -1.60 28.06
#